data_078b44949fd23c051ef04fa3bbb235c8
#
_entry.id   078b44949fd23c051ef04fa3bbb235c8
#
_cell.length_a   1.000
_cell.length_b   1.000
_cell.length_c   1.000
_cell.angle_alpha   90.00
_cell.angle_beta   90.00
_cell.angle_gamma   90.00
#
_symmetry.space_group_name_H-M   'P 1'
#
loop_
_entity.id
_entity.type
_entity.pdbx_description
1 polymer ?
#
loop_
_entity_poly.entity_id
_entity_poly.type
_entity_poly.pdbx_seq_one_letter_code
_entity_poly.pdbx_strand_id
1 'polypeptide(L)' 'MGQDEQEDTTVYKVVVNHEEQYSIWPSYRENPLGWQDA' A
#
# COMPACT_ATOMS: atom_id res chain seq x y z
N MET A 1 3.39 -24.82 -9.99
CA MET A 1 3.10 -24.57 -9.68
C MET A 1 2.60 -24.01 -9.16
N GLY A 2 2.50 -23.49 -8.87
CA GLY A 2 2.08 -23.01 -8.48
C GLY A 2 1.53 -22.39 -8.11
N GLN A 3 1.39 -22.10 -8.11
CA GLN A 3 0.95 -21.49 -7.75
C GLN A 3 0.34 -20.90 -7.19
N ASP A 4 0.26 -20.26 -7.05
CA ASP A 4 -0.19 -19.61 -6.41
C ASP A 4 -1.41 -19.42 -6.32
N GLU A 5 -1.72 -19.62 -6.21
CA GLU A 5 -2.80 -19.57 -6.15
C GLU A 5 -3.46 -18.73 -5.31
N GLN A 6 -3.04 -17.91 -4.73
CA GLN A 6 -3.57 -17.04 -4.01
C GLN A 6 -3.97 -15.97 -4.79
N GLU A 7 -5.12 -15.68 -4.99
CA GLU A 7 -5.53 -14.57 -5.64
C GLU A 7 -5.54 -13.48 -4.71
N ASP A 8 -4.63 -12.59 -4.70
CA ASP A 8 -4.55 -11.45 -3.85
C ASP A 8 -5.49 -10.41 -4.37
N THR A 9 -6.62 -10.24 -3.75
CA THR A 9 -7.57 -9.24 -4.18
C THR A 9 -7.44 -7.94 -3.39
N THR A 10 -6.36 -7.76 -2.66
CA THR A 10 -6.16 -6.55 -1.89
C THR A 10 -5.94 -5.35 -2.80
N VAL A 11 -6.61 -4.26 -2.51
CA VAL A 11 -6.44 -3.02 -3.26
C VAL A 11 -5.45 -2.17 -2.51
N TYR A 12 -4.40 -1.73 -3.19
CA TYR A 12 -3.36 -0.92 -2.56
C TYR A 12 -3.43 0.50 -3.08
N LYS A 13 -2.87 1.41 -2.33
CA LYS A 13 -2.81 2.81 -2.71
C LYS A 13 -1.38 3.28 -2.55
N VAL A 14 -1.07 4.41 -3.09
CA VAL A 14 0.26 5.00 -2.98
C VAL A 14 0.23 6.04 -1.90
N VAL A 15 1.20 6.02 -1.00
CA VAL A 15 1.31 7.01 0.08
C VAL A 15 2.67 7.69 -0.04
N VAL A 16 2.76 8.88 0.52
CA VAL A 16 3.98 9.68 0.43
C VAL A 16 4.24 10.33 1.79
N ASN A 17 5.50 10.46 2.14
CA ASN A 17 5.85 11.13 3.40
C ASN A 17 6.44 12.50 3.09
N HIS A 18 6.81 13.25 4.12
CA HIS A 18 7.28 14.63 3.94
C HIS A 18 8.63 14.70 3.24
N GLU A 19 9.32 13.57 3.10
CA GLU A 19 10.58 13.57 2.38
C GLU A 19 10.37 13.14 0.94
N GLU A 20 9.10 13.07 0.53
CA GLU A 20 8.77 12.70 -0.83
C GLU A 20 9.18 11.27 -1.16
N GLN A 21 9.14 10.41 -0.18
CA GLN A 21 9.35 9.00 -0.38
C GLN A 21 7.99 8.36 -0.56
N TYR A 22 7.87 7.45 -1.50
CA TYR A 22 6.60 6.84 -1.84
C TYR A 22 6.59 5.36 -1.49
N SER A 23 5.43 4.86 -1.13
CA SER A 23 5.30 3.45 -0.82
C SER A 23 3.88 3.01 -1.14
N ILE A 24 3.64 1.70 -1.18
CA ILE A 24 2.28 1.23 -1.36
C ILE A 24 1.76 0.78 0.00
N TRP A 25 0.45 0.90 0.18
CA TRP A 25 -0.17 0.64 1.47
C TRP A 25 -1.57 0.08 1.22
N PRO A 26 -2.02 -0.87 2.02
CA PRO A 26 -3.38 -1.40 1.80
C PRO A 26 -4.40 -0.28 1.91
N SER A 27 -5.30 -0.20 0.96
CA SER A 27 -6.23 0.93 0.91
C SER A 27 -7.21 0.92 2.07
N TYR A 28 -7.41 -0.24 2.71
CA TYR A 28 -8.38 -0.32 3.79
C TYR A 28 -7.78 0.02 5.15
N ARG A 29 -6.50 0.32 5.21
CA ARG A 29 -5.85 0.61 6.49
C ARG A 29 -5.54 2.08 6.60
N GLU A 30 -5.49 2.57 7.83
CA GLU A 30 -5.09 3.94 8.04
C GLU A 30 -3.65 4.10 7.70
N ASN A 31 -3.26 5.25 7.22
CA ASN A 31 -1.89 5.49 6.83
C ASN A 31 -0.97 5.44 8.02
N PRO A 32 0.27 5.06 7.84
CA PRO A 32 1.22 5.13 8.94
C PRO A 32 1.46 6.58 9.32
N LEU A 33 1.93 6.81 10.52
CA LEU A 33 2.17 8.14 10.99
C LEU A 33 3.17 8.83 10.07
N GLY A 34 2.87 10.02 9.64
CA GLY A 34 3.76 10.78 8.76
C GLY A 34 3.55 10.52 7.29
N TRP A 35 2.58 9.69 6.90
CA TRP A 35 2.32 9.37 5.51
C TRP A 35 0.90 9.78 5.15
N GLN A 36 0.74 10.24 3.93
CA GLN A 36 -0.58 10.62 3.47
C GLN A 36 -0.78 10.08 2.08
N ASP A 37 -2.00 10.03 1.62
CA ASP A 37 -2.30 9.54 0.29
C ASP A 37 -1.62 10.43 -0.72
N ALA A 38 -1.00 9.79 -1.67
CA ALA A 38 -0.32 10.54 -2.73
C ALA A 38 -1.28 11.05 -3.78
#